data_ceb5bd072c6cfbebf36c40780c40204c
#
_entry.id   ceb5bd072c6cfbebf36c40780c40204c
#
_cell.length_a   1.000
_cell.length_b   1.000
_cell.length_c   1.000
_cell.angle_alpha   90.00
_cell.angle_beta   90.00
_cell.angle_gamma   90.00
#
_symmetry.space_group_name_H-M   'P 1'
#
loop_
_entity.id
_entity.type
_entity.pdbx_description
1 polymer ?
#
loop_
_entity_poly.entity_id
_entity_poly.type
_entity_poly.pdbx_seq_one_letter_code
_entity_poly.pdbx_strand_id
1 'polypeptide(L)'
;MKVDIWSDVVCPWCAIGRARFTAALAEFPHRDDVQVRWHSFELDPQAPRELPKSLTEHLAAKYGVSVEQANGMHHKMTETAAADGLEFHFERARSGNTFDAHRLLHHALETGGPQLQDALKERFFRAYLTDGEPIGDPEALVRVAAEVGLDADESRAVLASDRYADAVRADELQASRYGITGVPFYVIDEKYGVSGAQPADALRQVLDTAWAEANPLTLLTPSGVRSDDGDACADGSCAV
;
A
#
# COMPACT_ATOMS: atom_id res chain seq x y z
N MET A 1 -8.80 0.42 13.93
CA MET A 1 -7.37 0.28 13.58
C MET A 1 -7.09 1.05 12.29
N LYS A 2 -6.03 1.83 12.25
CA LYS A 2 -5.62 2.59 11.07
C LYS A 2 -4.38 1.95 10.45
N VAL A 3 -4.37 1.78 9.13
CA VAL A 3 -3.20 1.28 8.39
C VAL A 3 -2.84 2.28 7.30
N ASP A 4 -1.71 2.94 7.49
CA ASP A 4 -1.13 3.89 6.54
C ASP A 4 -0.09 3.17 5.69
N ILE A 5 -0.17 3.28 4.35
CA ILE A 5 0.69 2.53 3.41
C ILE A 5 1.38 3.50 2.45
N TRP A 6 2.70 3.66 2.58
CA TRP A 6 3.51 4.39 1.60
C TRP A 6 3.81 3.51 0.41
N SER A 7 3.62 4.05 -0.78
CA SER A 7 3.67 3.26 -2.01
C SER A 7 3.83 4.15 -3.24
N ASP A 8 4.54 3.67 -4.26
CA ASP A 8 4.60 4.29 -5.59
C ASP A 8 3.84 3.45 -6.62
N VAL A 9 3.17 4.10 -7.56
CA VAL A 9 2.35 3.46 -8.60
C VAL A 9 3.16 2.67 -9.64
N VAL A 10 4.46 2.97 -9.77
CA VAL A 10 5.39 2.25 -10.66
C VAL A 10 6.18 1.13 -9.95
N CYS A 11 5.92 0.90 -8.67
CA CYS A 11 6.64 -0.10 -7.89
C CYS A 11 5.99 -1.48 -7.97
N PRO A 12 6.60 -2.49 -8.60
CA PRO A 12 6.02 -3.83 -8.68
C PRO A 12 5.87 -4.50 -7.31
N TRP A 13 6.81 -4.26 -6.39
CA TRP A 13 6.69 -4.74 -5.01
C TRP A 13 5.51 -4.12 -4.26
N CYS A 14 5.12 -2.88 -4.61
CA CYS A 14 3.94 -2.26 -4.02
C CYS A 14 2.64 -2.92 -4.51
N ALA A 15 2.56 -3.31 -5.77
CA ALA A 15 1.43 -4.06 -6.29
C ALA A 15 1.31 -5.45 -5.63
N ILE A 16 2.42 -6.18 -5.52
CA ILE A 16 2.49 -7.46 -4.80
C ILE A 16 2.12 -7.27 -3.33
N GLY A 17 2.68 -6.24 -2.68
CA GLY A 17 2.38 -5.92 -1.29
C GLY A 17 0.91 -5.63 -1.05
N ARG A 18 0.25 -4.90 -1.98
CA ARG A 18 -1.20 -4.67 -1.92
C ARG A 18 -1.99 -5.97 -2.02
N ALA A 19 -1.66 -6.85 -2.97
CA ALA A 19 -2.35 -8.13 -3.12
C ALA A 19 -2.25 -8.98 -1.84
N ARG A 20 -1.05 -9.10 -1.27
CA ARG A 20 -0.80 -9.84 -0.03
C ARG A 20 -1.49 -9.22 1.18
N PHE A 21 -1.48 -7.88 1.28
CA PHE A 21 -2.19 -7.17 2.35
C PHE A 21 -3.70 -7.34 2.24
N THR A 22 -4.26 -7.28 1.04
CA THR A 22 -5.68 -7.54 0.78
C THR A 22 -6.06 -8.97 1.19
N ALA A 23 -5.23 -9.97 0.87
CA ALA A 23 -5.44 -11.35 1.31
C ALA A 23 -5.37 -11.48 2.83
N ALA A 24 -4.39 -10.86 3.49
CA ALA A 24 -4.27 -10.84 4.94
C ALA A 24 -5.50 -10.20 5.62
N LEU A 25 -5.97 -9.08 5.07
CA LEU A 25 -7.13 -8.36 5.59
C LEU A 25 -8.43 -9.15 5.40
N ALA A 26 -8.58 -9.88 4.28
CA ALA A 26 -9.75 -10.72 4.03
C ALA A 26 -9.96 -11.82 5.09
N GLU A 27 -8.86 -12.35 5.63
CA GLU A 27 -8.86 -13.36 6.69
C GLU A 27 -8.87 -12.77 8.10
N PHE A 28 -8.71 -11.45 8.24
CA PHE A 28 -8.67 -10.78 9.54
C PHE A 28 -10.08 -10.64 10.12
N PRO A 29 -10.34 -11.14 11.36
CA PRO A 29 -11.70 -11.16 11.92
C PRO A 29 -12.32 -9.77 12.11
N HIS A 30 -11.51 -8.75 12.28
CA HIS A 30 -11.93 -7.37 12.54
C HIS A 30 -11.68 -6.45 11.33
N ARG A 31 -11.71 -7.00 10.12
CA ARG A 31 -11.43 -6.26 8.87
C ARG A 31 -12.31 -5.02 8.67
N ASP A 32 -13.55 -5.09 9.12
CA ASP A 32 -14.51 -3.99 8.95
C ASP A 32 -14.18 -2.78 9.87
N ASP A 33 -13.33 -2.97 10.87
CA ASP A 33 -12.81 -1.94 11.77
C ASP A 33 -11.44 -1.40 11.33
N VAL A 34 -10.94 -1.85 10.18
CA VAL A 34 -9.64 -1.41 9.63
C VAL A 34 -9.86 -0.33 8.57
N GLN A 35 -9.26 0.83 8.81
CA GLN A 35 -9.20 1.92 7.84
C GLN A 35 -7.84 1.93 7.16
N VAL A 36 -7.80 1.69 5.85
CA VAL A 36 -6.58 1.71 5.04
C VAL A 36 -6.47 3.04 4.33
N ARG A 37 -5.30 3.66 4.35
CA ARG A 37 -4.99 4.88 3.62
C ARG A 37 -3.67 4.74 2.87
N TRP A 38 -3.68 5.11 1.59
CA TRP A 38 -2.48 5.17 0.77
C TRP A 38 -1.82 6.54 0.84
N HIS A 39 -0.50 6.54 1.07
CA HIS A 39 0.35 7.71 1.11
C HIS A 39 1.30 7.72 -0.07
N SER A 40 1.65 8.90 -0.50
CA SER A 40 2.54 9.15 -1.63
C SER A 40 3.99 8.84 -1.26
N PHE A 41 4.69 8.21 -2.19
CA PHE A 41 6.14 8.04 -2.16
C PHE A 41 6.64 7.93 -3.60
N GLU A 42 7.44 8.87 -4.07
CA GLU A 42 8.04 8.82 -5.41
C GLU A 42 9.40 8.11 -5.32
N LEU A 43 9.56 6.99 -6.03
CA LEU A 43 10.86 6.27 -6.14
C LEU A 43 11.90 7.07 -6.92
N ASP A 44 11.46 7.96 -7.79
CA ASP A 44 12.28 8.93 -8.52
C ASP A 44 11.51 10.24 -8.75
N PRO A 45 11.58 11.20 -7.80
CA PRO A 45 10.91 12.48 -7.94
C PRO A 45 11.43 13.33 -9.13
N GLN A 46 12.59 12.97 -9.68
CA GLN A 46 13.22 13.69 -10.81
C GLN A 46 12.99 12.97 -12.15
N ALA A 47 12.23 11.88 -12.16
CA ALA A 47 11.92 11.19 -13.41
C ALA A 47 11.27 12.14 -14.42
N PRO A 48 11.62 12.06 -15.71
CA PRO A 48 10.89 12.78 -16.76
C PRO A 48 9.46 12.22 -16.89
N ARG A 49 8.57 12.99 -17.52
CA ARG A 49 7.19 12.52 -17.77
C ARG A 49 7.13 11.17 -18.47
N GLU A 50 8.04 10.91 -19.38
CA GLU A 50 8.21 9.62 -20.05
C GLU A 50 9.70 9.30 -20.11
N LEU A 51 10.06 8.07 -19.75
CA LEU A 51 11.43 7.60 -19.87
C LEU A 51 11.81 7.46 -21.36
N PRO A 52 12.98 7.99 -21.79
CA PRO A 52 13.40 7.93 -23.19
C PRO A 52 13.88 6.54 -23.64
N LYS A 53 14.06 5.61 -22.69
CA LYS A 53 14.52 4.23 -22.91
C LYS A 53 13.48 3.26 -22.41
N SER A 54 13.56 2.01 -22.90
CA SER A 54 12.75 0.93 -22.35
C SER A 54 12.99 0.75 -20.86
N LEU A 55 11.99 0.23 -20.13
CA LEU A 55 12.12 -0.02 -18.71
C LEU A 55 13.30 -0.96 -18.41
N THR A 56 13.55 -1.95 -19.27
CA THR A 56 14.68 -2.89 -19.14
C THR A 56 16.04 -2.18 -19.27
N GLU A 57 16.20 -1.28 -20.24
CA GLU A 57 17.44 -0.50 -20.39
C GLU A 57 17.65 0.47 -19.22
N HIS A 58 16.56 1.05 -18.71
CA HIS A 58 16.61 1.90 -17.51
C HIS A 58 17.04 1.09 -16.29
N LEU A 59 16.45 -0.10 -16.10
CA LEU A 59 16.81 -1.01 -15.01
C LEU A 59 18.27 -1.46 -15.09
N ALA A 60 18.72 -1.85 -16.30
CA ALA A 60 20.12 -2.24 -16.54
C ALA A 60 21.09 -1.12 -16.15
N ALA A 61 20.82 0.11 -16.56
CA ALA A 61 21.61 1.28 -16.22
C ALA A 61 21.60 1.59 -14.71
N LYS A 62 20.43 1.52 -14.07
CA LYS A 62 20.25 1.78 -12.62
C LYS A 62 21.05 0.83 -11.75
N TYR A 63 21.11 -0.46 -12.12
CA TYR A 63 21.80 -1.50 -11.32
C TYR A 63 23.20 -1.86 -11.84
N GLY A 64 23.65 -1.25 -12.94
CA GLY A 64 24.96 -1.55 -13.53
C GLY A 64 25.09 -2.98 -14.07
N VAL A 65 23.98 -3.54 -14.58
CA VAL A 65 23.90 -4.92 -15.10
C VAL A 65 23.65 -4.91 -16.61
N SER A 66 23.80 -6.08 -17.26
CA SER A 66 23.46 -6.21 -18.68
C SER A 66 21.95 -6.17 -18.91
N VAL A 67 21.51 -5.84 -20.12
CA VAL A 67 20.09 -5.90 -20.53
C VAL A 67 19.52 -7.31 -20.34
N GLU A 68 20.33 -8.35 -20.62
CA GLU A 68 19.93 -9.74 -20.40
C GLU A 68 19.68 -10.04 -18.92
N GLN A 69 20.56 -9.58 -18.05
CA GLN A 69 20.38 -9.72 -16.60
C GLN A 69 19.15 -8.93 -16.10
N ALA A 70 18.90 -7.73 -16.63
CA ALA A 70 17.72 -6.95 -16.31
C ALA A 70 16.42 -7.66 -16.77
N ASN A 71 16.43 -8.30 -17.95
CA ASN A 71 15.32 -9.16 -18.41
C ASN A 71 15.11 -10.35 -17.46
N GLY A 72 16.15 -10.98 -16.98
CA GLY A 72 16.06 -12.03 -15.97
C GLY A 72 15.44 -11.55 -14.65
N MET A 73 15.75 -10.32 -14.22
CA MET A 73 15.12 -9.70 -13.05
C MET A 73 13.61 -9.46 -13.27
N HIS A 74 13.22 -8.97 -14.45
CA HIS A 74 11.81 -8.79 -14.82
C HIS A 74 11.07 -10.13 -14.83
N HIS A 75 11.66 -11.18 -15.44
CA HIS A 75 11.05 -12.51 -15.47
C HIS A 75 10.79 -13.05 -14.06
N LYS A 76 11.80 -12.99 -13.18
CA LYS A 76 11.64 -13.41 -11.78
C LYS A 76 10.56 -12.60 -11.04
N MET A 77 10.46 -11.30 -11.32
CA MET A 77 9.42 -10.45 -10.73
C MET A 77 8.03 -10.83 -11.24
N THR A 78 7.90 -11.13 -12.53
CA THR A 78 6.65 -11.62 -13.14
C THR A 78 6.20 -12.95 -12.54
N GLU A 79 7.12 -13.90 -12.32
CA GLU A 79 6.82 -15.16 -11.63
C GLU A 79 6.37 -14.94 -10.19
N THR A 80 7.03 -14.01 -9.49
CA THR A 80 6.64 -13.65 -8.11
C THR A 80 5.25 -13.05 -8.08
N ALA A 81 4.92 -12.14 -9.01
CA ALA A 81 3.62 -11.51 -9.12
C ALA A 81 2.52 -12.51 -9.46
N ALA A 82 2.80 -13.47 -10.37
CA ALA A 82 1.86 -14.50 -10.77
C ALA A 82 1.44 -15.41 -9.59
N ALA A 83 2.36 -15.66 -8.64
CA ALA A 83 2.04 -16.42 -7.43
C ALA A 83 1.02 -15.69 -6.52
N ASP A 84 0.94 -14.36 -6.63
CA ASP A 84 -0.04 -13.52 -5.92
C ASP A 84 -1.25 -13.14 -6.82
N GLY A 85 -1.42 -13.80 -7.97
CA GLY A 85 -2.54 -13.59 -8.90
C GLY A 85 -2.44 -12.33 -9.76
N LEU A 86 -1.24 -11.73 -9.88
CA LEU A 86 -1.00 -10.52 -10.65
C LEU A 86 -0.35 -10.85 -12.00
N GLU A 87 -0.74 -10.13 -13.06
CA GLU A 87 -0.20 -10.25 -14.40
C GLU A 87 0.67 -9.02 -14.72
N PHE A 88 2.00 -9.23 -14.90
CA PHE A 88 2.94 -8.16 -15.22
C PHE A 88 3.50 -8.32 -16.64
N HIS A 89 3.53 -7.21 -17.36
CA HIS A 89 4.03 -7.08 -18.73
C HIS A 89 5.07 -5.95 -18.82
N PHE A 90 6.26 -6.18 -18.24
CA PHE A 90 7.32 -5.17 -18.20
C PHE A 90 7.78 -4.72 -19.59
N GLU A 91 7.60 -5.54 -20.63
CA GLU A 91 7.89 -5.19 -22.03
C GLU A 91 6.96 -4.11 -22.60
N ARG A 92 5.80 -3.88 -21.94
CA ARG A 92 4.83 -2.85 -22.32
C ARG A 92 4.89 -1.64 -21.40
N ALA A 93 5.47 -1.79 -20.20
CA ALA A 93 5.43 -0.77 -19.16
C ALA A 93 6.12 0.52 -19.63
N ARG A 94 5.39 1.64 -19.55
CA ARG A 94 5.85 2.97 -19.94
C ARG A 94 5.99 3.83 -18.68
N SER A 95 7.20 3.83 -18.11
CA SER A 95 7.50 4.55 -16.89
C SER A 95 7.68 6.04 -17.12
N GLY A 96 7.37 6.81 -16.10
CA GLY A 96 7.50 8.25 -16.06
C GLY A 96 7.38 8.78 -14.65
N ASN A 97 7.30 10.10 -14.52
CA ASN A 97 7.09 10.76 -13.23
C ASN A 97 5.72 10.38 -12.66
N THR A 98 5.67 10.09 -11.37
CA THR A 98 4.45 9.59 -10.68
C THR A 98 3.73 10.65 -9.84
N PHE A 99 4.24 11.88 -9.80
CA PHE A 99 3.68 12.96 -8.98
C PHE A 99 2.19 13.22 -9.28
N ASP A 100 1.83 13.32 -10.56
CA ASP A 100 0.46 13.56 -10.99
C ASP A 100 -0.48 12.39 -10.63
N ALA A 101 -0.01 11.15 -10.73
CA ALA A 101 -0.77 9.98 -10.25
C ALA A 101 -1.03 10.05 -8.75
N HIS A 102 -0.05 10.46 -7.96
CA HIS A 102 -0.21 10.66 -6.51
C HIS A 102 -1.20 11.78 -6.19
N ARG A 103 -1.22 12.86 -6.94
CA ARG A 103 -2.21 13.94 -6.78
C ARG A 103 -3.64 13.45 -7.02
N LEU A 104 -3.84 12.59 -8.05
CA LEU A 104 -5.15 11.98 -8.30
C LEU A 104 -5.56 10.98 -7.19
N LEU A 105 -4.61 10.28 -6.56
CA LEU A 105 -4.91 9.44 -5.40
C LEU A 105 -5.39 10.26 -4.19
N HIS A 106 -4.84 11.45 -3.96
CA HIS A 106 -5.37 12.37 -2.95
C HIS A 106 -6.75 12.92 -3.34
N HIS A 107 -6.96 13.22 -4.62
CA HIS A 107 -8.28 13.62 -5.13
C HIS A 107 -9.32 12.50 -4.91
N ALA A 108 -8.97 11.26 -5.21
CA ALA A 108 -9.85 10.11 -4.97
C ALA A 108 -10.20 9.96 -3.47
N LEU A 109 -9.22 10.13 -2.60
CA LEU A 109 -9.42 10.07 -1.14
C LEU A 109 -10.41 11.15 -0.66
N GLU A 110 -10.28 12.39 -1.15
CA GLU A 110 -11.16 13.49 -0.76
C GLU A 110 -12.58 13.33 -1.32
N THR A 111 -12.70 12.80 -2.56
CA THR A 111 -13.98 12.70 -3.26
C THR A 111 -14.81 11.49 -2.83
N GLY A 112 -14.18 10.32 -2.66
CA GLY A 112 -14.87 9.05 -2.43
C GLY A 112 -14.29 8.21 -1.29
N GLY A 113 -13.40 8.80 -0.48
CA GLY A 113 -12.82 8.15 0.69
C GLY A 113 -11.77 7.09 0.37
N PRO A 114 -11.37 6.31 1.40
CA PRO A 114 -10.32 5.31 1.27
C PRO A 114 -10.63 4.23 0.23
N GLN A 115 -11.89 3.88 0.03
CA GLN A 115 -12.32 2.86 -0.93
C GLN A 115 -12.05 3.29 -2.38
N LEU A 116 -12.37 4.54 -2.72
CA LEU A 116 -12.09 5.07 -4.06
C LEU A 116 -10.59 5.26 -4.27
N GLN A 117 -9.86 5.69 -3.23
CA GLN A 117 -8.41 5.79 -3.28
C GLN A 117 -7.76 4.42 -3.55
N ASP A 118 -8.20 3.35 -2.87
CA ASP A 118 -7.68 2.00 -3.05
C ASP A 118 -8.02 1.44 -4.44
N ALA A 119 -9.24 1.65 -4.92
CA ALA A 119 -9.65 1.27 -6.27
C ALA A 119 -8.79 1.96 -7.34
N LEU A 120 -8.52 3.25 -7.19
CA LEU A 120 -7.66 3.99 -8.11
C LEU A 120 -6.20 3.50 -8.01
N LYS A 121 -5.71 3.21 -6.80
CA LYS A 121 -4.36 2.66 -6.59
C LYS A 121 -4.18 1.34 -7.30
N GLU A 122 -5.13 0.43 -7.17
CA GLU A 122 -5.14 -0.84 -7.89
C GLU A 122 -5.16 -0.64 -9.40
N ARG A 123 -6.04 0.26 -9.86
CA ARG A 123 -6.18 0.52 -11.29
C ARG A 123 -4.91 1.13 -11.89
N PHE A 124 -4.19 1.99 -11.16
CA PHE A 124 -2.88 2.51 -11.60
C PHE A 124 -1.82 1.41 -11.67
N PHE A 125 -1.76 0.50 -10.69
CA PHE A 125 -0.84 -0.64 -10.79
C PHE A 125 -1.11 -1.48 -12.04
N ARG A 126 -2.37 -1.78 -12.32
CA ARG A 126 -2.75 -2.53 -13.51
C ARG A 126 -2.46 -1.76 -14.79
N ALA A 127 -2.77 -0.46 -14.83
CA ALA A 127 -2.49 0.42 -15.96
C ALA A 127 -1.00 0.36 -16.35
N TYR A 128 -0.13 0.46 -15.36
CA TYR A 128 1.30 0.48 -15.57
C TYR A 128 1.90 -0.91 -15.82
N LEU A 129 1.61 -1.87 -14.94
CA LEU A 129 2.30 -3.17 -14.92
C LEU A 129 1.70 -4.19 -15.87
N THR A 130 0.42 -4.07 -16.24
CA THR A 130 -0.30 -5.02 -17.10
C THR A 130 -0.64 -4.42 -18.45
N ASP A 131 -1.28 -3.24 -18.46
CA ASP A 131 -1.86 -2.67 -19.69
C ASP A 131 -0.83 -1.87 -20.49
N GLY A 132 0.27 -1.39 -19.88
CA GLY A 132 1.31 -0.59 -20.53
C GLY A 132 0.91 0.86 -20.77
N GLU A 133 0.00 1.40 -19.95
CA GLU A 133 -0.39 2.80 -20.02
C GLU A 133 0.77 3.74 -19.59
N PRO A 134 0.94 4.89 -20.24
CA PRO A 134 1.99 5.85 -19.88
C PRO A 134 1.65 6.59 -18.58
N ILE A 135 2.20 6.15 -17.48
CA ILE A 135 1.85 6.65 -16.14
C ILE A 135 2.26 8.12 -15.88
N GLY A 136 3.10 8.69 -16.71
CA GLY A 136 3.46 10.11 -16.67
C GLY A 136 2.64 11.00 -17.62
N ASP A 137 1.72 10.43 -18.42
CA ASP A 137 0.84 11.19 -19.31
C ASP A 137 -0.46 11.58 -18.60
N PRO A 138 -0.75 12.90 -18.45
CA PRO A 138 -1.97 13.37 -17.77
C PRO A 138 -3.27 12.83 -18.37
N GLU A 139 -3.38 12.71 -19.70
CA GLU A 139 -4.61 12.21 -20.31
C GLU A 139 -4.78 10.70 -20.11
N ALA A 140 -3.70 9.93 -20.04
CA ALA A 140 -3.76 8.53 -19.65
C ALA A 140 -4.22 8.39 -18.20
N LEU A 141 -3.69 9.19 -17.28
CA LEU A 141 -4.10 9.21 -15.87
C LEU A 141 -5.58 9.56 -15.70
N VAL A 142 -6.07 10.55 -16.46
CA VAL A 142 -7.51 10.93 -16.43
C VAL A 142 -8.39 9.78 -16.90
N ARG A 143 -8.03 9.11 -18.00
CA ARG A 143 -8.80 7.94 -18.49
C ARG A 143 -8.87 6.85 -17.45
N VAL A 144 -7.73 6.49 -16.87
CA VAL A 144 -7.61 5.47 -15.84
C VAL A 144 -8.42 5.83 -14.59
N ALA A 145 -8.39 7.11 -14.17
CA ALA A 145 -9.14 7.60 -13.03
C ALA A 145 -10.66 7.56 -13.27
N ALA A 146 -11.09 7.86 -14.49
CA ALA A 146 -12.50 7.79 -14.88
C ALA A 146 -13.07 6.37 -14.83
N GLU A 147 -12.25 5.34 -15.10
CA GLU A 147 -12.68 3.94 -15.04
C GLU A 147 -13.09 3.49 -13.63
N VAL A 148 -12.59 4.15 -12.59
CA VAL A 148 -12.97 3.87 -11.19
C VAL A 148 -14.00 4.85 -10.63
N GLY A 149 -14.51 5.76 -11.49
CA GLY A 149 -15.62 6.64 -11.14
C GLY A 149 -15.23 8.06 -10.75
N LEU A 150 -13.97 8.48 -10.91
CA LEU A 150 -13.61 9.89 -10.81
C LEU A 150 -14.12 10.66 -12.02
N ASP A 151 -14.58 11.90 -11.79
CA ASP A 151 -14.95 12.78 -12.88
C ASP A 151 -13.73 13.19 -13.70
N ALA A 152 -13.83 13.02 -15.04
CA ALA A 152 -12.70 13.26 -15.95
C ALA A 152 -12.33 14.74 -16.05
N ASP A 153 -13.32 15.64 -16.02
CA ASP A 153 -13.08 17.08 -16.14
C ASP A 153 -12.50 17.63 -14.84
N GLU A 154 -12.96 17.17 -13.68
CA GLU A 154 -12.37 17.47 -12.39
C GLU A 154 -10.93 16.91 -12.28
N SER A 155 -10.69 15.69 -12.75
CA SER A 155 -9.34 15.11 -12.80
C SER A 155 -8.40 15.94 -13.66
N ARG A 156 -8.84 16.42 -14.83
CA ARG A 156 -8.06 17.37 -15.65
C ARG A 156 -7.81 18.69 -14.94
N ALA A 157 -8.82 19.23 -14.25
CA ALA A 157 -8.66 20.46 -13.48
C ALA A 157 -7.66 20.30 -12.33
N VAL A 158 -7.64 19.15 -11.66
CA VAL A 158 -6.61 18.81 -10.67
C VAL A 158 -5.24 18.84 -11.32
N LEU A 159 -5.05 18.15 -12.45
CA LEU A 159 -3.74 18.03 -13.10
C LEU A 159 -3.27 19.35 -13.75
N ALA A 160 -4.18 20.23 -14.14
CA ALA A 160 -3.89 21.57 -14.66
C ALA A 160 -3.56 22.61 -13.57
N SER A 161 -3.67 22.27 -12.30
CA SER A 161 -3.44 23.13 -11.15
C SER A 161 -2.38 22.55 -10.22
N ASP A 162 -2.14 23.21 -9.06
CA ASP A 162 -1.28 22.68 -7.99
C ASP A 162 -2.06 21.95 -6.89
N ARG A 163 -3.34 21.63 -7.12
CA ARG A 163 -4.16 20.89 -6.14
C ARG A 163 -3.48 19.60 -5.74
N TYR A 164 -3.47 19.32 -4.44
CA TYR A 164 -2.83 18.16 -3.79
C TYR A 164 -1.30 18.07 -3.90
N ALA A 165 -0.61 19.06 -4.50
CA ALA A 165 0.86 19.08 -4.52
C ALA A 165 1.44 19.04 -3.10
N ASP A 166 0.95 19.91 -2.23
CA ASP A 166 1.39 19.98 -0.82
C ASP A 166 1.05 18.68 -0.05
N ALA A 167 -0.06 18.02 -0.38
CA ALA A 167 -0.44 16.76 0.25
C ALA A 167 0.54 15.62 -0.11
N VAL A 168 0.96 15.53 -1.38
CA VAL A 168 2.00 14.58 -1.81
C VAL A 168 3.30 14.85 -1.07
N ARG A 169 3.75 16.11 -1.00
CA ARG A 169 4.99 16.48 -0.29
C ARG A 169 4.90 16.25 1.21
N ALA A 170 3.74 16.43 1.81
CA ALA A 170 3.51 16.13 3.22
C ALA A 170 3.66 14.63 3.52
N ASP A 171 3.13 13.75 2.66
CA ASP A 171 3.29 12.30 2.79
C ASP A 171 4.76 11.87 2.71
N GLU A 172 5.53 12.44 1.76
CA GLU A 172 6.96 12.14 1.60
C GLU A 172 7.78 12.66 2.78
N LEU A 173 7.45 13.84 3.29
CA LEU A 173 8.07 14.38 4.49
C LEU A 173 7.78 13.48 5.70
N GLN A 174 6.56 12.97 5.82
CA GLN A 174 6.19 12.04 6.88
C GLN A 174 6.94 10.71 6.72
N ALA A 175 7.08 10.18 5.49
CA ALA A 175 7.91 9.02 5.21
C ALA A 175 9.35 9.23 5.73
N SER A 176 9.93 10.37 5.40
CA SER A 176 11.29 10.72 5.86
C SER A 176 11.39 10.79 7.40
N ARG A 177 10.39 11.34 8.08
CA ARG A 177 10.34 11.40 9.56
C ARG A 177 10.24 10.00 10.19
N TYR A 178 9.57 9.06 9.54
CA TYR A 178 9.49 7.67 9.96
C TYR A 178 10.72 6.84 9.55
N GLY A 179 11.69 7.43 8.83
CA GLY A 179 12.85 6.73 8.32
C GLY A 179 12.53 5.73 7.20
N ILE A 180 11.43 5.94 6.49
CA ILE A 180 11.01 5.11 5.34
C ILE A 180 11.94 5.44 4.16
N THR A 181 12.73 4.48 3.72
CA THR A 181 13.67 4.61 2.60
C THR A 181 13.29 3.77 1.39
N GLY A 182 12.19 3.03 1.48
CA GLY A 182 11.71 2.15 0.41
C GLY A 182 10.28 1.71 0.65
N VAL A 183 9.61 1.30 -0.42
CA VAL A 183 8.19 0.96 -0.43
C VAL A 183 7.94 -0.42 -1.06
N PRO A 184 6.83 -1.13 -0.70
CA PRO A 184 5.79 -0.67 0.20
C PRO A 184 6.25 -0.60 1.65
N PHE A 185 5.68 0.31 2.43
CA PHE A 185 5.88 0.39 3.87
C PHE A 185 4.54 0.62 4.56
N TYR A 186 4.26 -0.15 5.59
CA TYR A 186 3.01 -0.12 6.34
C TYR A 186 3.26 0.45 7.73
N VAL A 187 2.40 1.35 8.18
CA VAL A 187 2.37 1.86 9.55
C VAL A 187 0.99 1.58 10.13
N ILE A 188 0.94 0.84 11.24
CA ILE A 188 -0.31 0.44 11.88
C ILE A 188 -0.43 1.19 13.20
N ASP A 189 -1.54 1.96 13.34
CA ASP A 189 -1.88 2.79 14.50
C ASP A 189 -0.72 3.68 14.96
N GLU A 190 0.10 4.19 14.01
CA GLU A 190 1.30 5.01 14.26
C GLU A 190 2.34 4.33 15.19
N LYS A 191 2.22 3.03 15.42
CA LYS A 191 3.01 2.27 16.40
C LYS A 191 3.87 1.19 15.76
N TYR A 192 3.36 0.47 14.78
CA TYR A 192 4.06 -0.64 14.16
C TYR A 192 4.45 -0.31 12.72
N GLY A 193 5.72 -0.50 12.39
CA GLY A 193 6.24 -0.35 11.02
C GLY A 193 6.56 -1.71 10.40
N VAL A 194 6.09 -1.95 9.17
CA VAL A 194 6.42 -3.16 8.39
C VAL A 194 6.96 -2.74 7.03
N SER A 195 8.17 -3.18 6.72
CA SER A 195 8.85 -2.87 5.46
C SER A 195 8.71 -3.98 4.43
N GLY A 196 8.45 -3.61 3.18
CA GLY A 196 8.42 -4.50 2.03
C GLY A 196 7.14 -5.32 1.87
N ALA A 197 7.04 -6.01 0.75
CA ALA A 197 5.92 -6.89 0.41
C ALA A 197 6.03 -8.22 1.19
N GLN A 198 5.74 -8.19 2.47
CA GLN A 198 5.74 -9.37 3.33
C GLN A 198 4.68 -10.39 2.91
N PRO A 199 4.84 -11.69 3.21
CA PRO A 199 3.80 -12.69 3.01
C PRO A 199 2.49 -12.33 3.74
N ALA A 200 1.35 -12.75 3.19
CA ALA A 200 0.03 -12.45 3.77
C ALA A 200 -0.10 -12.89 5.24
N ASP A 201 0.41 -14.09 5.57
CA ASP A 201 0.40 -14.60 6.94
C ASP A 201 1.18 -13.71 7.91
N ALA A 202 2.33 -13.17 7.48
CA ALA A 202 3.12 -12.26 8.31
C ALA A 202 2.39 -10.93 8.53
N LEU A 203 1.75 -10.38 7.48
CA LEU A 203 0.94 -9.16 7.58
C LEU A 203 -0.26 -9.40 8.51
N ARG A 204 -0.92 -10.56 8.42
CA ARG A 204 -2.02 -10.91 9.31
C ARG A 204 -1.59 -10.99 10.78
N GLN A 205 -0.44 -11.62 11.06
CA GLN A 205 0.10 -11.67 12.42
C GLN A 205 0.34 -10.29 13.02
N VAL A 206 0.81 -9.33 12.20
CA VAL A 206 1.00 -7.94 12.65
C VAL A 206 -0.36 -7.28 12.95
N LEU A 207 -1.39 -7.49 12.11
CA LEU A 207 -2.74 -7.00 12.37
C LEU A 207 -3.32 -7.60 13.66
N ASP A 208 -3.19 -8.93 13.88
CA ASP A 208 -3.63 -9.60 15.09
C ASP A 208 -2.93 -9.02 16.34
N THR A 209 -1.62 -8.79 16.27
CA THR A 209 -0.83 -8.22 17.37
C THR A 209 -1.29 -6.80 17.70
N ALA A 210 -1.39 -5.94 16.67
CA ALA A 210 -1.81 -4.55 16.85
C ALA A 210 -3.23 -4.46 17.41
N TRP A 211 -4.13 -5.32 16.92
CA TRP A 211 -5.51 -5.38 17.43
C TRP A 211 -5.59 -5.81 18.87
N ALA A 212 -4.89 -6.88 19.25
CA ALA A 212 -4.89 -7.40 20.62
C ALA A 212 -4.38 -6.37 21.64
N GLU A 213 -3.35 -5.59 21.26
CA GLU A 213 -2.85 -4.52 22.12
C GLU A 213 -3.79 -3.31 22.24
N ALA A 214 -4.49 -2.97 21.14
CA ALA A 214 -5.45 -1.87 21.14
C ALA A 214 -6.77 -2.22 21.84
N ASN A 215 -7.09 -3.53 21.92
CA ASN A 215 -8.35 -4.06 22.47
C ASN A 215 -8.10 -5.11 23.57
N PRO A 216 -7.45 -4.76 24.69
CA PRO A 216 -7.18 -5.72 25.76
C PRO A 216 -8.48 -6.17 26.42
N LEU A 217 -8.57 -7.47 26.77
CA LEU A 217 -9.68 -7.99 27.56
C LEU A 217 -9.72 -7.35 28.95
N THR A 218 -10.82 -6.69 29.28
CA THR A 218 -11.09 -6.20 30.65
C THR A 218 -11.85 -7.29 31.40
N LEU A 219 -11.21 -7.89 32.41
CA LEU A 219 -11.89 -8.83 33.31
C LEU A 219 -12.85 -8.02 34.22
N LEU A 220 -14.15 -8.24 34.01
CA LEU A 220 -15.17 -7.72 34.92
C LEU A 220 -15.36 -8.74 36.00
N THR A 221 -14.95 -8.44 37.25
CA THR A 221 -15.33 -9.20 38.42
C THR A 221 -16.78 -8.84 38.75
N PRO A 222 -17.76 -9.77 38.71
CA PRO A 222 -19.13 -9.47 39.10
C PRO A 222 -19.14 -8.94 40.54
N SER A 223 -19.51 -7.67 40.72
CA SER A 223 -19.73 -7.12 42.05
C SER A 223 -20.98 -7.83 42.66
N GLY A 224 -20.79 -8.81 43.51
CA GLY A 224 -21.94 -9.42 44.17
C GLY A 224 -21.83 -10.88 44.65
N VAL A 225 -20.69 -11.54 44.47
CA VAL A 225 -20.47 -12.78 45.26
C VAL A 225 -19.73 -12.38 46.53
N ARG A 226 -20.50 -12.09 47.61
CA ARG A 226 -19.97 -12.22 48.96
C ARG A 226 -19.62 -13.67 49.14
N SER A 227 -18.36 -14.02 49.18
CA SER A 227 -17.90 -15.27 49.76
C SER A 227 -18.07 -15.16 51.29
N ASP A 228 -19.31 -15.41 51.79
CA ASP A 228 -19.45 -16.01 53.08
C ASP A 228 -19.16 -17.49 52.85
N ASP A 229 -17.94 -17.86 53.05
CA ASP A 229 -17.48 -19.06 53.68
C ASP A 229 -15.96 -19.15 53.53
N GLY A 230 -15.32 -19.14 54.69
CA GLY A 230 -13.91 -19.32 54.84
C GLY A 230 -13.44 -20.67 54.34
N ASP A 231 -12.14 -20.74 54.11
CA ASP A 231 -11.35 -21.94 53.87
C ASP A 231 -11.57 -22.66 52.52
N ALA A 232 -10.94 -22.15 51.49
CA ALA A 232 -10.47 -23.05 50.42
C ALA A 232 -9.26 -22.50 49.75
N CYS A 233 -8.21 -23.30 49.71
CA CYS A 233 -6.94 -23.13 49.01
C CYS A 233 -5.85 -22.29 49.71
N ALA A 234 -5.45 -22.70 50.93
CA ALA A 234 -4.22 -22.25 51.56
C ALA A 234 -2.99 -23.09 51.15
N ASP A 235 -3.17 -24.13 50.27
CA ASP A 235 -2.07 -25.06 49.91
C ASP A 235 -1.69 -25.10 48.44
N GLY A 236 -2.16 -24.18 47.59
CA GLY A 236 -1.64 -24.06 46.22
C GLY A 236 -1.97 -25.18 45.25
N SER A 237 -2.93 -26.05 45.52
CA SER A 237 -3.31 -27.18 44.66
C SER A 237 -4.70 -27.01 44.01
N CYS A 238 -4.87 -25.99 43.17
CA CYS A 238 -5.95 -25.96 42.19
C CYS A 238 -5.36 -26.39 40.83
N ALA A 239 -5.39 -27.70 40.57
CA ALA A 239 -5.17 -28.25 39.24
C ALA A 239 -6.47 -28.10 38.41
N VAL A 240 -6.33 -27.64 37.17
CA VAL A 240 -7.35 -27.71 36.12
C VAL A 240 -7.33 -29.09 35.52
#